data_841a8660e67e8593d099c1e0acb4c021
#
_entry.id   841a8660e67e8593d099c1e0acb4c021
#
_cell.length_a   1.000
_cell.length_b   1.000
_cell.length_c   1.000
_cell.angle_alpha   90.00
_cell.angle_beta   90.00
_cell.angle_gamma   90.00
#
_symmetry.space_group_name_H-M   'P 1'
#
loop_
_entity.id
_entity.type
_entity.pdbx_description
1 polymer ?
#
loop_
_entity_poly.entity_id
_entity_poly.type
_entity_poly.pdbx_seq_one_letter_code
_entity_poly.pdbx_strand_id
1 'polypeptide(L)'
;VREACRAFPGKIIVGIDAKDGWVATDGWAEVSCVQAVDLARQFKADGISSIVYTDIARDGMMQGVNVEATAKLARDSGLPIIASGGVTNLDDIRGLLKVRSDGIIGTITGRAIYEGTLDLAEAQALADT
;
A
#
# COMPACT_ATOMS: atom_id res chain seq x y z
N VAL A 1 -5.65 -17.64 -3.06
CA VAL A 1 -6.01 -16.38 -3.76
C VAL A 1 -6.81 -16.65 -5.03
N ARG A 2 -6.33 -17.58 -5.86
CA ARG A 2 -7.02 -17.90 -7.13
C ARG A 2 -8.46 -18.34 -6.94
N GLU A 3 -8.71 -19.23 -5.97
CA GLU A 3 -10.06 -19.73 -5.67
C GLU A 3 -10.99 -18.61 -5.21
N ALA A 4 -10.49 -17.71 -4.35
CA ALA A 4 -11.27 -16.57 -3.88
C ALA A 4 -11.62 -15.64 -5.05
N CYS A 5 -10.68 -15.40 -5.96
CA CYS A 5 -10.92 -14.58 -7.15
C CYS A 5 -11.96 -15.18 -8.08
N ARG A 6 -12.00 -16.51 -8.20
CA ARG A 6 -13.02 -17.21 -9.00
C ARG A 6 -14.39 -17.12 -8.35
N ALA A 7 -14.46 -17.25 -7.02
CA ALA A 7 -15.72 -17.19 -6.27
C ALA A 7 -16.27 -15.76 -6.21
N PHE A 8 -15.40 -14.76 -6.12
CA PHE A 8 -15.79 -13.35 -5.96
C PHE A 8 -15.03 -12.46 -6.95
N PRO A 9 -15.35 -12.53 -8.26
CA PRO A 9 -14.62 -11.76 -9.28
C PRO A 9 -14.65 -10.26 -9.01
N GLY A 10 -13.49 -9.62 -9.07
CA GLY A 10 -13.33 -8.19 -8.86
C GLY A 10 -13.50 -7.71 -7.42
N LYS A 11 -13.59 -8.63 -6.45
CA LYS A 11 -13.85 -8.28 -5.04
C LYS A 11 -12.68 -8.60 -4.11
N ILE A 12 -11.61 -9.21 -4.60
CA ILE A 12 -10.51 -9.66 -3.75
C ILE A 12 -9.39 -8.65 -3.79
N ILE A 13 -8.99 -8.20 -2.59
CA ILE A 13 -7.83 -7.34 -2.37
C ILE A 13 -6.83 -8.15 -1.55
N VAL A 14 -5.55 -8.08 -1.92
CA VAL A 14 -4.48 -8.79 -1.21
C VAL A 14 -3.59 -7.78 -0.50
N GLY A 15 -3.23 -8.09 0.75
CA GLY A 15 -2.23 -7.33 1.49
C GLY A 15 -0.84 -7.91 1.28
N ILE A 16 0.13 -7.07 0.97
CA ILE A 16 1.54 -7.44 0.88
C ILE A 16 2.32 -6.57 1.86
N ASP A 17 2.98 -7.20 2.81
CA ASP A 17 3.90 -6.54 3.73
C ASP A 17 5.32 -6.74 3.21
N ALA A 18 6.09 -5.67 3.13
CA ALA A 18 7.42 -5.73 2.56
C ALA A 18 8.41 -4.84 3.31
N LYS A 19 9.67 -5.22 3.27
CA LYS A 19 10.80 -4.42 3.75
C LYS A 19 11.79 -4.29 2.60
N ASP A 20 12.10 -3.05 2.22
CA ASP A 20 13.01 -2.75 1.11
C ASP A 20 12.62 -3.46 -0.20
N GLY A 21 11.31 -3.62 -0.42
CA GLY A 21 10.78 -4.28 -1.62
C GLY A 21 10.70 -5.80 -1.54
N TRP A 22 11.20 -6.42 -0.45
CA TRP A 22 11.12 -7.87 -0.23
C TRP A 22 9.93 -8.23 0.64
N VAL A 23 9.18 -9.24 0.23
CA VAL A 23 7.98 -9.67 0.95
C VAL A 23 8.34 -10.19 2.34
N ALA A 24 7.65 -9.69 3.36
CA ALA A 24 7.77 -10.17 4.73
C ALA A 24 6.72 -11.25 5.01
N THR A 25 7.10 -12.26 5.78
CA THR A 25 6.26 -13.41 6.15
C THR A 25 6.28 -13.62 7.66
N ASP A 26 5.46 -14.56 8.14
CA ASP A 26 5.42 -14.97 9.55
C ASP A 26 5.25 -13.82 10.54
N GLY A 27 4.25 -12.95 10.26
CA GLY A 27 3.97 -11.81 11.12
C GLY A 27 5.11 -10.80 11.18
N TRP A 28 5.85 -10.64 10.07
CA TRP A 28 7.00 -9.76 9.90
C TRP A 28 8.30 -10.32 10.53
N ALA A 29 8.27 -11.55 11.05
CA ALA A 29 9.45 -12.15 11.69
C ALA A 29 10.57 -12.42 10.69
N GLU A 30 10.23 -12.70 9.44
CA GLU A 30 11.20 -13.01 8.38
C GLU A 30 10.91 -12.21 7.12
N VAL A 31 11.99 -11.83 6.42
CA VAL A 31 11.93 -11.23 5.09
C VAL A 31 12.31 -12.31 4.09
N SER A 32 11.43 -12.57 3.13
CA SER A 32 11.64 -13.61 2.12
C SER A 32 12.56 -13.15 0.99
N CYS A 33 12.89 -14.07 0.09
CA CYS A 33 13.62 -13.78 -1.15
C CYS A 33 12.68 -13.43 -2.31
N VAL A 34 11.40 -13.16 -2.03
CA VAL A 34 10.40 -12.81 -3.04
C VAL A 34 10.22 -11.31 -3.09
N GLN A 35 10.33 -10.72 -4.27
CA GLN A 35 10.06 -9.30 -4.45
C GLN A 35 8.57 -9.04 -4.49
N ALA A 36 8.14 -7.92 -3.88
CA ALA A 36 6.74 -7.54 -3.83
C ALA A 36 6.14 -7.40 -5.24
N VAL A 37 6.89 -6.86 -6.21
CA VAL A 37 6.41 -6.69 -7.58
C VAL A 37 6.14 -8.03 -8.26
N ASP A 38 6.97 -9.04 -8.02
CA ASP A 38 6.79 -10.37 -8.61
C ASP A 38 5.55 -11.05 -8.05
N LEU A 39 5.36 -10.97 -6.73
CA LEU A 39 4.17 -11.51 -6.08
C LEU A 39 2.90 -10.78 -6.54
N ALA A 40 2.97 -9.46 -6.69
CA ALA A 40 1.85 -8.66 -7.20
C ALA A 40 1.45 -9.09 -8.60
N ARG A 41 2.41 -9.34 -9.48
CA ARG A 41 2.15 -9.82 -10.84
C ARG A 41 1.49 -11.19 -10.85
N GLN A 42 1.91 -12.09 -9.96
CA GLN A 42 1.26 -13.39 -9.79
C GLN A 42 -0.21 -13.24 -9.41
N PHE A 43 -0.50 -12.40 -8.41
CA PHE A 43 -1.87 -12.17 -7.95
C PHE A 43 -2.71 -11.46 -9.01
N LYS A 44 -2.11 -10.58 -9.81
CA LYS A 44 -2.80 -9.97 -10.94
C LYS A 44 -3.30 -11.02 -11.91
N ALA A 45 -2.45 -12.00 -12.22
CA ALA A 45 -2.83 -13.13 -13.08
C ALA A 45 -3.95 -13.97 -12.46
N ASP A 46 -4.03 -14.03 -11.14
CA ASP A 46 -5.10 -14.74 -10.41
C ASP A 46 -6.42 -13.97 -10.38
N GLY A 47 -6.42 -12.66 -10.69
CA GLY A 47 -7.62 -11.86 -10.81
C GLY A 47 -7.96 -10.96 -9.65
N ILE A 48 -6.99 -10.58 -8.81
CA ILE A 48 -7.24 -9.63 -7.71
C ILE A 48 -7.56 -8.23 -8.24
N SER A 49 -8.28 -7.43 -7.44
CA SER A 49 -8.69 -6.08 -7.84
C SER A 49 -7.67 -5.01 -7.47
N SER A 50 -6.99 -5.15 -6.35
CA SER A 50 -5.99 -4.19 -5.87
C SER A 50 -5.10 -4.81 -4.80
N ILE A 51 -4.07 -4.06 -4.39
CA ILE A 51 -3.14 -4.49 -3.34
C ILE A 51 -3.07 -3.42 -2.26
N VAL A 52 -3.12 -3.85 -0.99
CA VAL A 52 -2.69 -3.03 0.16
C VAL A 52 -1.21 -3.32 0.37
N TYR A 53 -0.37 -2.33 0.11
CA TYR A 53 1.07 -2.45 0.27
C TYR A 53 1.52 -1.75 1.54
N THR A 54 2.11 -2.51 2.47
CA THR A 54 2.62 -2.00 3.74
C THR A 54 4.15 -2.08 3.74
N ASP A 55 4.80 -0.92 3.87
CA ASP A 55 6.23 -0.84 4.15
C ASP A 55 6.41 -1.03 5.65
N ILE A 56 6.82 -2.22 6.08
CA ILE A 56 6.93 -2.55 7.51
C ILE A 56 8.07 -1.82 8.20
N ALA A 57 9.06 -1.32 7.45
CA ALA A 57 10.13 -0.51 8.02
C ALA A 57 9.61 0.87 8.46
N ARG A 58 8.48 1.31 7.93
CA ARG A 58 7.88 2.62 8.23
C ARG A 58 6.57 2.54 9.01
N ASP A 59 5.93 1.35 9.05
CA ASP A 59 4.63 1.20 9.70
C ASP A 59 4.71 1.52 11.20
N GLY A 60 3.87 2.46 11.64
CA GLY A 60 3.84 2.92 13.03
C GLY A 60 5.03 3.76 13.47
N MET A 61 5.99 4.04 12.60
CA MET A 61 7.22 4.75 12.95
C MET A 61 7.13 6.28 12.82
N MET A 62 6.07 6.80 12.24
CA MET A 62 5.88 8.25 12.03
C MET A 62 7.01 8.91 11.23
N GLN A 63 7.56 8.18 10.27
CA GLN A 63 8.70 8.62 9.45
C GLN A 63 8.31 9.06 8.04
N GLY A 64 7.02 9.10 7.75
CA GLY A 64 6.50 9.37 6.43
C GLY A 64 6.28 8.09 5.62
N VAL A 65 5.36 8.15 4.67
CA VAL A 65 5.04 7.04 3.77
C VAL A 65 6.12 6.90 2.70
N ASN A 66 6.39 5.66 2.28
CA ASN A 66 7.36 5.41 1.20
C ASN A 66 6.70 5.60 -0.16
N VAL A 67 6.65 6.85 -0.62
CA VAL A 67 5.99 7.23 -1.87
C VAL A 67 6.65 6.57 -3.08
N GLU A 68 7.97 6.57 -3.15
CA GLU A 68 8.72 6.00 -4.28
C GLU A 68 8.51 4.51 -4.45
N ALA A 69 8.63 3.75 -3.36
CA ALA A 69 8.45 2.30 -3.42
C ALA A 69 7.01 1.93 -3.77
N THR A 70 6.04 2.66 -3.23
CA THR A 70 4.63 2.43 -3.50
C THR A 70 4.28 2.75 -4.95
N ALA A 71 4.76 3.88 -5.47
CA ALA A 71 4.55 4.27 -6.87
C ALA A 71 5.21 3.29 -7.84
N LYS A 72 6.43 2.84 -7.51
CA LYS A 72 7.14 1.84 -8.32
C LYS A 72 6.36 0.53 -8.40
N LEU A 73 5.84 0.05 -7.28
CA LEU A 73 5.03 -1.16 -7.27
C LEU A 73 3.79 -1.00 -8.14
N ALA A 74 3.11 0.15 -8.06
CA ALA A 74 1.94 0.42 -8.87
C ALA A 74 2.25 0.39 -10.37
N ARG A 75 3.33 1.06 -10.79
CA ARG A 75 3.76 1.07 -12.19
C ARG A 75 4.15 -0.32 -12.68
N ASP A 76 4.99 -1.00 -11.91
CA ASP A 76 5.61 -2.26 -12.35
C ASP A 76 4.62 -3.43 -12.30
N SER A 77 3.67 -3.42 -11.38
CA SER A 77 2.65 -4.47 -11.29
C SER A 77 1.45 -4.22 -12.20
N GLY A 78 1.17 -2.96 -12.52
CA GLY A 78 -0.03 -2.57 -13.26
C GLY A 78 -1.32 -2.72 -12.48
N LEU A 79 -1.25 -2.81 -11.14
CA LEU A 79 -2.40 -2.94 -10.25
C LEU A 79 -2.64 -1.64 -9.47
N PRO A 80 -3.92 -1.35 -9.13
CA PRO A 80 -4.22 -0.30 -8.17
C PRO A 80 -3.62 -0.63 -6.80
N ILE A 81 -2.96 0.35 -6.17
CA ILE A 81 -2.27 0.17 -4.90
C ILE A 81 -2.87 1.08 -3.84
N ILE A 82 -3.09 0.52 -2.65
CA ILE A 82 -3.43 1.27 -1.45
C ILE A 82 -2.18 1.34 -0.59
N ALA A 83 -1.69 2.56 -0.34
CA ALA A 83 -0.47 2.78 0.43
C ALA A 83 -0.72 2.59 1.93
N SER A 84 0.19 1.91 2.61
CA SER A 84 0.13 1.68 4.05
C SER A 84 1.54 1.73 4.65
N GLY A 85 1.61 2.16 5.91
CA GLY A 85 2.87 2.23 6.65
C GLY A 85 3.50 3.61 6.65
N GLY A 86 3.46 4.27 7.80
CA GLY A 86 4.22 5.48 8.06
C GLY A 86 3.56 6.80 7.66
N VAL A 87 2.32 6.81 7.20
CA VAL A 87 1.61 8.07 6.92
C VAL A 87 1.52 8.88 8.21
N THR A 88 2.06 10.10 8.19
CA THR A 88 2.28 10.91 9.38
C THR A 88 1.45 12.19 9.38
N ASN A 89 1.39 12.89 8.25
CA ASN A 89 0.74 14.21 8.14
C ASN A 89 0.20 14.44 6.72
N LEU A 90 -0.34 15.64 6.50
CA LEU A 90 -0.91 16.02 5.20
C LEU A 90 0.13 16.03 4.08
N ASP A 91 1.40 16.28 4.38
CA ASP A 91 2.46 16.27 3.35
C ASP A 91 2.62 14.88 2.74
N ASP A 92 2.43 13.84 3.52
CA ASP A 92 2.44 12.46 3.01
C ASP A 92 1.28 12.23 2.04
N ILE A 93 0.10 12.75 2.37
CA ILE A 93 -1.06 12.68 1.47
C ILE A 93 -0.77 13.43 0.16
N ARG A 94 -0.17 14.62 0.24
CA ARG A 94 0.23 15.39 -0.95
C ARG A 94 1.24 14.62 -1.80
N GLY A 95 2.21 13.97 -1.16
CA GLY A 95 3.18 13.13 -1.85
C GLY A 95 2.54 11.98 -2.62
N LEU A 96 1.57 11.32 -2.02
CA LEU A 96 0.83 10.24 -2.68
C LEU A 96 -0.04 10.77 -3.82
N LEU A 97 -0.65 11.94 -3.67
CA LEU A 97 -1.45 12.55 -4.74
C LEU A 97 -0.62 12.87 -5.98
N LYS A 98 0.65 13.24 -5.82
CA LYS A 98 1.55 13.53 -6.94
C LYS A 98 1.80 12.29 -7.81
N VAL A 99 1.68 11.10 -7.25
CA VAL A 99 1.93 9.84 -7.94
C VAL A 99 0.67 9.01 -8.16
N ARG A 100 -0.51 9.58 -7.92
CA ARG A 100 -1.77 8.83 -8.09
C ARG A 100 -1.99 8.32 -9.51
N SER A 101 -1.46 9.03 -10.50
CA SER A 101 -1.53 8.59 -11.89
C SER A 101 -0.75 7.30 -12.16
N ASP A 102 0.19 6.94 -11.28
CA ASP A 102 0.91 5.67 -11.37
C ASP A 102 0.07 4.48 -10.90
N GLY A 103 -1.07 4.73 -10.25
CA GLY A 103 -2.00 3.68 -9.83
C GLY A 103 -2.27 3.63 -8.34
N ILE A 104 -1.92 4.67 -7.58
CA ILE A 104 -2.23 4.74 -6.15
C ILE A 104 -3.65 5.27 -5.98
N ILE A 105 -4.52 4.47 -5.36
CA ILE A 105 -5.95 4.76 -5.24
C ILE A 105 -6.38 5.15 -3.83
N GLY A 106 -5.54 4.96 -2.83
CA GLY A 106 -5.87 5.28 -1.45
C GLY A 106 -4.73 5.04 -0.51
N THR A 107 -4.95 5.33 0.76
CA THR A 107 -3.98 5.07 1.81
C THR A 107 -4.68 4.68 3.11
N ILE A 108 -3.96 3.91 3.92
CA ILE A 108 -4.39 3.54 5.27
C ILE A 108 -3.56 4.37 6.24
N THR A 109 -4.22 4.98 7.19
CA THR A 109 -3.58 5.75 8.25
C THR A 109 -4.03 5.21 9.60
N GLY A 110 -3.12 5.14 10.55
CA GLY A 110 -3.39 4.62 11.88
C GLY A 110 -2.83 5.54 12.95
N ARG A 111 -1.58 5.33 13.35
CA ARG A 111 -0.96 6.05 14.46
C ARG A 111 -1.06 7.57 14.35
N ALA A 112 -0.92 8.12 13.16
CA ALA A 112 -1.00 9.57 12.92
C ALA A 112 -2.33 10.18 13.40
N ILE A 113 -3.43 9.45 13.23
CA ILE A 113 -4.75 9.88 13.71
C ILE A 113 -4.78 9.90 15.25
N TYR A 114 -4.28 8.86 15.90
CA TYR A 114 -4.27 8.76 17.36
C TYR A 114 -3.30 9.76 17.99
N GLU A 115 -2.17 10.02 17.36
CA GLU A 115 -1.18 10.99 17.84
C GLU A 115 -1.56 12.44 17.52
N GLY A 116 -2.58 12.65 16.69
CA GLY A 116 -3.05 13.99 16.33
C GLY A 116 -2.23 14.72 15.29
N THR A 117 -1.31 14.04 14.60
CA THR A 117 -0.49 14.67 13.54
C THR A 117 -1.23 14.72 12.20
N LEU A 118 -2.30 13.95 12.06
CA LEU A 118 -3.15 13.94 10.86
C LEU A 118 -4.62 13.97 11.27
N ASP A 119 -5.35 14.91 10.71
CA ASP A 119 -6.81 15.00 10.86
C ASP A 119 -7.46 14.27 9.67
N LEU A 120 -8.30 13.28 9.96
CA LEU A 120 -8.92 12.45 8.93
C LEU A 120 -9.79 13.28 7.98
N ALA A 121 -10.57 14.21 8.50
CA ALA A 121 -11.45 15.04 7.66
C ALA A 121 -10.64 15.90 6.69
N GLU A 122 -9.55 16.51 7.16
CA GLU A 122 -8.64 17.29 6.30
C GLU A 122 -7.95 16.41 5.26
N ALA A 123 -7.50 15.24 5.68
CA ALA A 123 -6.84 14.30 4.78
C ALA A 123 -7.79 13.82 3.67
N GLN A 124 -9.03 13.52 4.02
CA GLN A 124 -10.03 13.08 3.04
C GLN A 124 -10.39 14.22 2.08
N ALA A 125 -10.55 15.45 2.58
CA ALA A 125 -10.82 16.60 1.73
C ALA A 125 -9.69 16.83 0.72
N LEU A 126 -8.43 16.69 1.16
CA LEU A 126 -7.27 16.81 0.29
C LEU A 126 -7.24 15.68 -0.75
N ALA A 127 -7.51 14.44 -0.34
CA ALA A 127 -7.52 13.29 -1.23
C ALA A 127 -8.61 13.39 -2.32
N ASP A 128 -9.69 14.08 -2.04
CA ASP A 128 -10.80 14.27 -2.99
C ASP A 128 -10.55 15.35 -4.04
N THR A 129 -9.41 16.02 -3.99
CA THR A 129 -9.05 17.09 -4.97
C THR A 129 -8.52 16.58 -6.34
#